data_27ff5b592c4f5d996be931677095b594
#
_entry.id   27ff5b592c4f5d996be931677095b594
#
_cell.length_a   1.000
_cell.length_b   1.000
_cell.length_c   1.000
_cell.angle_alpha   90.00
_cell.angle_beta   90.00
_cell.angle_gamma   90.00
#
_symmetry.space_group_name_H-M   'P 1'
#
loop_
_entity.id
_entity.type
_entity.pdbx_description
1 polymer ?
#
loop_
_entity_poly.entity_id
_entity_poly.type
_entity_poly.pdbx_seq_one_letter_code
_entity_poly.pdbx_strand_id
1 'polypeptide(L)'
;MARRLLKRYPRLQDAAKLVMSYVDPRSSVSSQYVLLAESKVSVEAERLAKSWTATSIPARQRQLVDRQLQDFAAGKSIEAFDAFVDLLRPHAQEGQSQSLLEIGCSSGYYSDVLRLRGLPFVYNGCDYSSAFIEMARSLYPGLNFRVEDATQLTYPDASFDTVVSGCCLLHIPNYETAIAETARVARNLVLFHRTPLVIGRPTEVFTKVAYGVETIEIHLSQTLFYQLLADRGLKVVQTATLTTEQTPRGPSEVVSVLCRKSESSYG
;
A
#
# COMPACT_ATOMS: atom_id res chain seq x y z
N MET A 1 11.27 31.96 -7.41
CA MET A 1 10.88 32.91 -6.34
C MET A 1 9.64 32.43 -5.56
N ALA A 2 8.58 31.99 -6.20
CA ALA A 2 7.34 31.53 -5.55
C ALA A 2 7.50 30.36 -4.54
N ARG A 3 8.34 29.36 -4.83
CA ARG A 3 8.60 28.22 -3.91
C ARG A 3 9.26 28.60 -2.58
N ARG A 4 10.02 29.72 -2.52
CA ARG A 4 10.64 30.21 -1.26
C ARG A 4 9.67 31.00 -0.40
N LEU A 5 8.68 31.67 -0.97
CA LEU A 5 7.63 32.39 -0.25
C LEU A 5 6.63 31.45 0.40
N LEU A 6 6.23 30.36 -0.28
CA LEU A 6 5.28 29.37 0.26
C LEU A 6 5.79 28.63 1.49
N LYS A 7 7.12 28.40 1.62
CA LYS A 7 7.72 27.78 2.82
C LYS A 7 7.52 28.60 4.11
N ARG A 8 7.19 29.87 4.01
CA ARG A 8 7.00 30.78 5.14
C ARG A 8 5.57 30.75 5.70
N TYR A 9 4.63 30.15 4.97
CA TYR A 9 3.21 30.08 5.33
C TYR A 9 2.66 28.66 5.10
N PRO A 10 2.81 27.73 6.07
CA PRO A 10 2.39 26.33 5.92
C PRO A 10 0.95 26.17 5.49
N ARG A 11 0.01 26.94 6.08
CA ARG A 11 -1.42 26.87 5.74
C ARG A 11 -1.73 27.27 4.29
N LEU A 12 -0.99 28.24 3.72
CA LEU A 12 -1.13 28.59 2.30
C LEU A 12 -0.53 27.55 1.38
N GLN A 13 0.52 26.87 1.82
CA GLN A 13 1.13 25.77 1.11
C GLN A 13 0.17 24.56 1.04
N ASP A 14 -0.53 24.28 2.12
CA ASP A 14 -1.49 23.18 2.18
C ASP A 14 -2.76 23.46 1.37
N ALA A 15 -3.28 24.69 1.45
CA ALA A 15 -4.40 25.12 0.60
C ALA A 15 -4.04 25.06 -0.91
N ALA A 16 -2.82 25.50 -1.27
CA ALA A 16 -2.32 25.40 -2.63
C ALA A 16 -2.16 23.94 -3.10
N LYS A 17 -1.67 23.04 -2.22
CA LYS A 17 -1.59 21.60 -2.51
C LYS A 17 -2.97 20.98 -2.71
N LEU A 18 -3.95 21.35 -1.87
CA LEU A 18 -5.33 20.88 -2.00
C LEU A 18 -5.93 21.31 -3.34
N VAL A 19 -5.83 22.59 -3.70
CA VAL A 19 -6.31 23.10 -5.00
C VAL A 19 -5.57 22.39 -6.14
N MET A 20 -4.24 22.23 -6.02
CA MET A 20 -3.44 21.55 -7.03
C MET A 20 -3.78 20.07 -7.15
N SER A 21 -4.19 19.38 -6.07
CA SER A 21 -4.63 17.97 -6.14
C SER A 21 -5.91 17.78 -6.96
N TYR A 22 -6.76 18.81 -7.04
CA TYR A 22 -7.94 18.80 -7.90
C TYR A 22 -7.65 19.18 -9.35
N VAL A 23 -6.61 19.99 -9.60
CA VAL A 23 -6.34 20.61 -10.91
C VAL A 23 -5.16 19.94 -11.62
N ASP A 24 -4.13 19.52 -10.89
CA ASP A 24 -2.93 18.88 -11.47
C ASP A 24 -2.81 17.42 -11.02
N PRO A 25 -2.93 16.44 -11.94
CA PRO A 25 -2.71 15.01 -11.62
C PRO A 25 -1.34 14.71 -11.00
N ARG A 26 -0.38 15.64 -11.10
CA ARG A 26 0.97 15.54 -10.51
C ARG A 26 0.98 15.75 -8.99
N SER A 27 -0.04 16.36 -8.42
CA SER A 27 -0.20 16.56 -6.97
C SER A 27 -1.29 15.66 -6.42
N SER A 28 -1.23 14.38 -6.74
CA SER A 28 -2.30 13.41 -6.61
C SER A 28 -2.64 13.04 -5.17
N VAL A 29 -1.77 13.30 -4.20
CA VAL A 29 -1.99 12.96 -2.78
C VAL A 29 -1.81 14.20 -1.91
N SER A 30 -2.88 14.60 -1.22
CA SER A 30 -2.84 15.67 -0.21
C SER A 30 -2.08 15.21 1.03
N SER A 31 -1.29 16.11 1.64
CA SER A 31 -0.72 15.91 2.96
C SER A 31 -1.59 16.51 4.08
N GLN A 32 -2.82 16.90 3.76
CA GLN A 32 -3.76 17.43 4.74
C GLN A 32 -4.50 16.27 5.42
N TYR A 33 -4.01 15.89 6.58
CA TYR A 33 -4.65 14.93 7.46
C TYR A 33 -5.64 15.62 8.36
N VAL A 34 -6.89 15.14 8.38
CA VAL A 34 -7.90 15.54 9.36
C VAL A 34 -8.12 14.37 10.30
N LEU A 35 -7.64 14.51 11.55
CA LEU A 35 -7.79 13.49 12.58
C LEU A 35 -9.27 13.26 12.89
N LEU A 36 -9.69 12.01 12.88
CA LEU A 36 -11.02 11.61 13.31
C LEU A 36 -11.06 11.38 14.82
N ALA A 37 -12.10 11.90 15.46
CA ALA A 37 -12.41 11.49 16.83
C ALA A 37 -12.87 10.01 16.82
N GLU A 38 -12.49 9.25 17.82
CA GLU A 38 -12.78 7.81 17.94
C GLU A 38 -14.28 7.50 17.72
N SER A 39 -15.16 8.33 18.28
CA SER A 39 -16.62 8.21 18.11
C SER A 39 -17.12 8.38 16.67
N LYS A 40 -16.29 8.90 15.76
CA LYS A 40 -16.65 9.13 14.35
C LYS A 40 -16.01 8.12 13.40
N VAL A 41 -15.05 7.33 13.88
CA VAL A 41 -14.26 6.44 13.01
C VAL A 41 -15.16 5.45 12.28
N SER A 42 -16.09 4.76 12.96
CA SER A 42 -16.97 3.77 12.32
C SER A 42 -17.88 4.39 11.24
N VAL A 43 -18.46 5.55 11.53
CA VAL A 43 -19.36 6.26 10.61
C VAL A 43 -18.62 6.75 9.37
N GLU A 44 -17.42 7.33 9.56
CA GLU A 44 -16.60 7.81 8.44
C GLU A 44 -15.99 6.65 7.65
N ALA A 45 -15.61 5.57 8.33
CA ALA A 45 -15.14 4.34 7.68
C ALA A 45 -16.21 3.75 6.75
N GLU A 46 -17.46 3.67 7.20
CA GLU A 46 -18.58 3.21 6.38
C GLU A 46 -18.85 4.16 5.21
N ARG A 47 -18.89 5.47 5.47
CA ARG A 47 -19.10 6.50 4.43
C ARG A 47 -18.04 6.43 3.34
N LEU A 48 -16.78 6.22 3.70
CA LEU A 48 -15.62 6.24 2.81
C LEU A 48 -15.21 4.84 2.29
N ALA A 49 -15.88 3.78 2.73
CA ALA A 49 -15.54 2.40 2.37
C ALA A 49 -15.45 2.15 0.85
N LYS A 50 -16.21 2.91 0.06
CA LYS A 50 -16.23 2.80 -1.41
C LYS A 50 -15.45 3.91 -2.13
N SER A 51 -14.69 4.73 -1.41
CA SER A 51 -13.96 5.87 -2.02
C SER A 51 -13.04 5.44 -3.15
N TRP A 52 -12.30 4.34 -2.96
CA TRP A 52 -11.36 3.82 -3.97
C TRP A 52 -12.04 3.12 -5.15
N THR A 53 -13.36 2.91 -5.14
CA THR A 53 -14.11 2.38 -6.30
C THR A 53 -14.49 3.46 -7.31
N ALA A 54 -14.18 4.73 -7.03
CA ALA A 54 -14.46 5.83 -7.95
C ALA A 54 -13.71 5.63 -9.28
N THR A 55 -14.45 5.60 -10.38
CA THR A 55 -13.94 5.28 -11.72
C THR A 55 -12.90 6.28 -12.26
N SER A 56 -12.81 7.46 -11.65
CA SER A 56 -11.80 8.48 -12.02
C SER A 56 -10.42 8.23 -11.43
N ILE A 57 -10.29 7.39 -10.39
CA ILE A 57 -9.02 7.17 -9.69
C ILE A 57 -8.01 6.40 -10.55
N PRO A 58 -8.36 5.26 -11.19
CA PRO A 58 -7.39 4.47 -11.92
C PRO A 58 -6.57 5.26 -12.94
N ALA A 59 -7.23 6.08 -13.77
CA ALA A 59 -6.55 6.88 -14.78
C ALA A 59 -5.59 7.92 -14.17
N ARG A 60 -6.00 8.58 -13.08
CA ARG A 60 -5.17 9.58 -12.37
C ARG A 60 -3.96 8.95 -11.72
N GLN A 61 -4.15 7.82 -11.03
CA GLN A 61 -3.05 7.09 -10.43
C GLN A 61 -2.08 6.59 -11.50
N ARG A 62 -2.59 6.01 -12.60
CA ARG A 62 -1.77 5.48 -13.67
C ARG A 62 -0.87 6.54 -14.31
N GLN A 63 -1.33 7.75 -14.54
CA GLN A 63 -0.49 8.84 -15.07
C GLN A 63 0.73 9.15 -14.17
N LEU A 64 0.57 9.07 -12.84
CA LEU A 64 1.69 9.24 -11.92
C LEU A 64 2.65 8.04 -12.01
N VAL A 65 2.10 6.86 -11.95
CA VAL A 65 2.85 5.58 -11.97
C VAL A 65 3.64 5.43 -13.27
N ASP A 66 3.08 5.77 -14.43
CA ASP A 66 3.79 5.69 -15.72
C ASP A 66 5.07 6.52 -15.75
N ARG A 67 5.05 7.71 -15.14
CA ARG A 67 6.25 8.54 -15.01
C ARG A 67 7.27 7.91 -14.07
N GLN A 68 6.81 7.39 -12.93
CA GLN A 68 7.68 6.70 -11.99
C GLN A 68 8.32 5.46 -12.63
N LEU A 69 7.57 4.68 -13.40
CA LEU A 69 8.08 3.52 -14.13
C LEU A 69 9.10 3.92 -15.21
N GLN A 70 8.86 5.02 -15.95
CA GLN A 70 9.81 5.56 -16.93
C GLN A 70 11.12 6.00 -16.25
N ASP A 71 11.02 6.74 -15.14
CA ASP A 71 12.17 7.17 -14.35
C ASP A 71 12.94 5.97 -13.78
N PHE A 72 12.21 4.97 -13.27
CA PHE A 72 12.79 3.76 -12.72
C PHE A 72 13.47 2.90 -13.81
N ALA A 73 12.87 2.78 -14.98
CA ALA A 73 13.46 2.10 -16.14
C ALA A 73 14.74 2.81 -16.63
N ALA A 74 14.78 4.14 -16.50
CA ALA A 74 15.97 4.95 -16.82
C ALA A 74 17.06 4.89 -15.71
N GLY A 75 16.88 4.07 -14.68
CA GLY A 75 17.85 3.90 -13.60
C GLY A 75 17.75 4.95 -12.47
N LYS A 76 16.73 5.80 -12.47
CA LYS A 76 16.50 6.71 -11.35
C LYS A 76 15.93 5.95 -10.17
N SER A 77 16.34 6.32 -8.96
CA SER A 77 15.79 5.80 -7.72
C SER A 77 14.36 6.28 -7.52
N ILE A 78 13.47 5.34 -7.23
CA ILE A 78 12.11 5.56 -6.73
C ILE A 78 12.01 4.80 -5.42
N GLU A 79 12.06 5.50 -4.31
CA GLU A 79 12.22 4.94 -2.96
C GLU A 79 11.29 3.75 -2.67
N ALA A 80 10.00 3.88 -3.02
CA ALA A 80 9.05 2.80 -2.82
C ALA A 80 9.35 1.57 -3.69
N PHE A 81 9.80 1.76 -4.94
CA PHE A 81 10.14 0.65 -5.83
C PHE A 81 11.45 -0.01 -5.44
N ASP A 82 12.44 0.79 -5.07
CA ASP A 82 13.74 0.29 -4.60
C ASP A 82 13.57 -0.56 -3.33
N ALA A 83 12.84 -0.04 -2.32
CA ALA A 83 12.58 -0.78 -1.09
C ALA A 83 11.81 -2.10 -1.34
N PHE A 84 10.83 -2.10 -2.25
CA PHE A 84 10.11 -3.30 -2.64
C PHE A 84 11.03 -4.34 -3.25
N VAL A 85 11.89 -3.92 -4.18
CA VAL A 85 12.86 -4.79 -4.85
C VAL A 85 13.91 -5.32 -3.88
N ASP A 86 14.48 -4.45 -3.04
CA ASP A 86 15.57 -4.80 -2.12
C ASP A 86 15.12 -5.79 -1.04
N LEU A 87 13.86 -5.66 -0.57
CA LEU A 87 13.28 -6.60 0.38
C LEU A 87 12.99 -7.97 -0.25
N LEU A 88 12.58 -8.04 -1.52
CA LEU A 88 12.21 -9.29 -2.17
C LEU A 88 13.40 -10.00 -2.85
N ARG A 89 14.41 -9.26 -3.32
CA ARG A 89 15.55 -9.80 -4.07
C ARG A 89 16.29 -10.95 -3.37
N PRO A 90 16.60 -10.90 -2.05
CA PRO A 90 17.30 -12.02 -1.37
C PRO A 90 16.48 -13.31 -1.32
N HIS A 91 15.19 -13.25 -1.63
CA HIS A 91 14.25 -14.36 -1.57
C HIS A 91 13.79 -14.83 -2.95
N ALA A 92 14.17 -14.12 -4.00
CA ALA A 92 13.91 -14.51 -5.38
C ALA A 92 14.89 -15.62 -5.78
N GLN A 93 14.37 -16.80 -6.13
CA GLN A 93 15.19 -17.96 -6.51
C GLN A 93 15.23 -18.09 -8.02
N GLU A 94 16.43 -17.98 -8.60
CA GLU A 94 16.62 -18.23 -10.03
C GLU A 94 16.25 -19.68 -10.38
N GLY A 95 15.53 -19.86 -11.47
CA GLY A 95 15.10 -21.18 -11.97
C GLY A 95 13.91 -21.78 -11.23
N GLN A 96 13.36 -21.13 -10.22
CA GLN A 96 12.14 -21.56 -9.54
C GLN A 96 10.98 -20.60 -9.84
N SER A 97 9.82 -21.17 -10.15
CA SER A 97 8.59 -20.40 -10.34
C SER A 97 7.96 -20.11 -8.97
N GLN A 98 8.25 -18.94 -8.41
CA GLN A 98 7.66 -18.49 -7.14
C GLN A 98 6.45 -17.62 -7.39
N SER A 99 5.30 -18.03 -6.85
CA SER A 99 4.06 -17.26 -6.95
C SER A 99 4.06 -16.06 -5.99
N LEU A 100 3.67 -14.89 -6.52
CA LEU A 100 3.47 -13.68 -5.72
C LEU A 100 2.04 -13.18 -5.92
N LEU A 101 1.33 -12.92 -4.81
CA LEU A 101 0.06 -12.19 -4.80
C LEU A 101 0.28 -10.79 -4.26
N GLU A 102 -0.16 -9.76 -4.97
CA GLU A 102 -0.29 -8.39 -4.44
C GLU A 102 -1.76 -8.11 -4.11
N ILE A 103 -2.05 -7.85 -2.84
CA ILE A 103 -3.35 -7.38 -2.33
C ILE A 103 -3.36 -5.86 -2.38
N GLY A 104 -4.41 -5.27 -2.96
CA GLY A 104 -4.48 -3.83 -3.27
C GLY A 104 -3.57 -3.46 -4.45
N CYS A 105 -3.54 -4.30 -5.48
CA CYS A 105 -2.62 -4.18 -6.61
C CYS A 105 -2.90 -2.97 -7.52
N SER A 106 -4.03 -2.31 -7.35
CA SER A 106 -4.48 -1.22 -8.23
C SER A 106 -4.37 -1.60 -9.71
N SER A 107 -3.63 -0.85 -10.53
CA SER A 107 -3.41 -1.15 -11.95
C SER A 107 -2.34 -2.23 -12.23
N GLY A 108 -1.84 -2.95 -11.21
CA GLY A 108 -0.89 -4.05 -11.36
C GLY A 108 0.56 -3.64 -11.66
N TYR A 109 0.93 -2.40 -11.43
CA TYR A 109 2.20 -1.81 -11.87
C TYR A 109 3.45 -2.38 -11.18
N TYR A 110 3.33 -2.99 -10.00
CA TYR A 110 4.46 -3.67 -9.37
C TYR A 110 4.94 -4.90 -10.16
N SER A 111 4.12 -5.44 -11.06
CA SER A 111 4.58 -6.44 -12.04
C SER A 111 5.68 -5.88 -12.95
N ASP A 112 5.56 -4.61 -13.39
CA ASP A 112 6.61 -3.94 -14.15
C ASP A 112 7.86 -3.66 -13.30
N VAL A 113 7.69 -3.29 -12.03
CA VAL A 113 8.82 -3.08 -11.10
C VAL A 113 9.64 -4.36 -10.95
N LEU A 114 8.98 -5.51 -10.75
CA LEU A 114 9.64 -6.82 -10.69
C LEU A 114 10.38 -7.15 -11.99
N ARG A 115 9.70 -6.99 -13.13
CA ARG A 115 10.26 -7.26 -14.46
C ARG A 115 11.46 -6.37 -14.77
N LEU A 116 11.38 -5.06 -14.49
CA LEU A 116 12.46 -4.09 -14.73
C LEU A 116 13.71 -4.37 -13.90
N ARG A 117 13.59 -5.09 -12.79
CA ARG A 117 14.73 -5.49 -11.93
C ARG A 117 15.07 -6.97 -12.03
N GLY A 118 14.43 -7.71 -12.97
CA GLY A 118 14.72 -9.11 -13.25
C GLY A 118 14.39 -10.06 -12.08
N LEU A 119 13.35 -9.75 -11.29
CA LEU A 119 12.88 -10.64 -10.23
C LEU A 119 11.88 -11.65 -10.81
N PRO A 120 12.17 -12.98 -10.75
CA PRO A 120 11.41 -14.02 -11.45
C PRO A 120 10.15 -14.49 -10.69
N PHE A 121 9.34 -13.57 -10.20
CA PHE A 121 8.07 -13.92 -9.57
C PHE A 121 6.95 -14.10 -10.61
N VAL A 122 6.11 -15.12 -10.41
CA VAL A 122 4.83 -15.25 -11.11
C VAL A 122 3.82 -14.36 -10.40
N TYR A 123 3.64 -13.16 -10.96
CA TYR A 123 2.81 -12.14 -10.35
C TYR A 123 1.32 -12.42 -10.54
N ASN A 124 0.57 -12.25 -9.45
CA ASN A 124 -0.89 -12.21 -9.41
C ASN A 124 -1.30 -10.95 -8.62
N GLY A 125 -2.43 -10.34 -8.95
CA GLY A 125 -2.91 -9.17 -8.26
C GLY A 125 -4.39 -9.27 -7.89
N CYS A 126 -4.77 -8.67 -6.77
CA CYS A 126 -6.17 -8.46 -6.44
C CYS A 126 -6.40 -7.06 -5.86
N ASP A 127 -7.59 -6.54 -6.11
CA ASP A 127 -8.06 -5.25 -5.61
C ASP A 127 -9.58 -5.30 -5.47
N TYR A 128 -10.16 -4.58 -4.53
CA TYR A 128 -11.61 -4.56 -4.39
C TYR A 128 -12.31 -3.65 -5.42
N SER A 129 -11.55 -2.77 -6.07
CA SER A 129 -12.04 -1.89 -7.13
C SER A 129 -12.04 -2.60 -8.49
N SER A 130 -13.23 -2.89 -9.02
CA SER A 130 -13.37 -3.48 -10.36
C SER A 130 -12.73 -2.61 -11.45
N ALA A 131 -12.82 -1.27 -11.32
CA ALA A 131 -12.23 -0.35 -12.28
C ALA A 131 -10.70 -0.44 -12.34
N PHE A 132 -10.02 -0.69 -11.20
CA PHE A 132 -8.59 -0.98 -11.18
C PHE A 132 -8.28 -2.33 -11.83
N ILE A 133 -9.06 -3.36 -11.52
CA ILE A 133 -8.85 -4.70 -12.08
C ILE A 133 -9.10 -4.74 -13.59
N GLU A 134 -10.11 -4.03 -14.09
CA GLU A 134 -10.34 -3.88 -15.53
C GLU A 134 -9.15 -3.22 -16.23
N MET A 135 -8.61 -2.15 -15.64
CA MET A 135 -7.40 -1.50 -16.14
C MET A 135 -6.19 -2.43 -16.11
N ALA A 136 -5.96 -3.14 -14.99
CA ALA A 136 -4.85 -4.06 -14.84
C ALA A 136 -4.90 -5.18 -15.89
N ARG A 137 -6.07 -5.79 -16.12
CA ARG A 137 -6.28 -6.82 -17.17
C ARG A 137 -6.02 -6.27 -18.57
N SER A 138 -6.40 -5.02 -18.83
CA SER A 138 -6.15 -4.37 -20.11
C SER A 138 -4.66 -4.11 -20.36
N LEU A 139 -3.93 -3.70 -19.31
CA LEU A 139 -2.51 -3.37 -19.41
C LEU A 139 -1.62 -4.62 -19.44
N TYR A 140 -2.03 -5.67 -18.73
CA TYR A 140 -1.25 -6.89 -18.52
C TYR A 140 -2.08 -8.16 -18.80
N PRO A 141 -2.49 -8.41 -20.07
CA PRO A 141 -3.42 -9.51 -20.42
C PRO A 141 -2.86 -10.91 -20.12
N GLY A 142 -1.55 -11.04 -19.89
CA GLY A 142 -0.90 -12.31 -19.53
C GLY A 142 -0.82 -12.59 -18.02
N LEU A 143 -1.31 -11.68 -17.16
CA LEU A 143 -1.26 -11.83 -15.71
C LEU A 143 -2.66 -12.07 -15.12
N ASN A 144 -2.68 -12.66 -13.92
CA ASN A 144 -3.93 -12.95 -13.22
C ASN A 144 -4.34 -11.82 -12.32
N PHE A 145 -5.54 -11.28 -12.53
CA PHE A 145 -6.13 -10.23 -11.68
C PHE A 145 -7.53 -10.60 -11.25
N ARG A 146 -7.87 -10.42 -9.97
CA ARG A 146 -9.20 -10.68 -9.43
C ARG A 146 -9.72 -9.51 -8.61
N VAL A 147 -11.04 -9.33 -8.65
CA VAL A 147 -11.72 -8.44 -7.70
C VAL A 147 -11.90 -9.23 -6.41
N GLU A 148 -11.27 -8.76 -5.32
CA GLU A 148 -11.28 -9.43 -4.02
C GLU A 148 -11.33 -8.40 -2.89
N ASP A 149 -11.99 -8.75 -1.80
CA ASP A 149 -11.91 -7.98 -0.55
C ASP A 149 -10.74 -8.52 0.30
N ALA A 150 -9.81 -7.66 0.69
CA ALA A 150 -8.66 -8.03 1.50
C ALA A 150 -9.03 -8.60 2.87
N THR A 151 -10.28 -8.38 3.33
CA THR A 151 -10.79 -8.92 4.60
C THR A 151 -11.49 -10.28 4.43
N GLN A 152 -11.68 -10.74 3.19
CA GLN A 152 -12.34 -12.01 2.87
C GLN A 152 -11.86 -12.54 1.52
N LEU A 153 -10.59 -12.96 1.44
CA LEU A 153 -10.00 -13.48 0.21
C LEU A 153 -10.55 -14.87 -0.12
N THR A 154 -10.90 -15.07 -1.41
CA THR A 154 -11.42 -16.37 -1.88
C THR A 154 -10.33 -17.41 -2.15
N TYR A 155 -9.06 -17.05 -2.00
CA TYR A 155 -7.92 -17.96 -2.18
C TYR A 155 -7.81 -18.97 -1.03
N PRO A 156 -7.41 -20.22 -1.30
CA PRO A 156 -7.10 -21.22 -0.27
C PRO A 156 -5.93 -20.78 0.62
N ASP A 157 -5.79 -21.42 1.79
CA ASP A 157 -4.64 -21.25 2.68
C ASP A 157 -3.34 -21.60 1.95
N ALA A 158 -2.27 -20.86 2.26
CA ALA A 158 -0.93 -21.10 1.74
C ALA A 158 -0.86 -21.24 0.20
N SER A 159 -1.70 -20.52 -0.55
CA SER A 159 -1.79 -20.62 -2.01
C SER A 159 -0.69 -19.86 -2.76
N PHE A 160 -0.02 -18.91 -2.11
CA PHE A 160 1.05 -18.13 -2.73
C PHE A 160 2.35 -18.19 -1.91
N ASP A 161 3.50 -18.31 -2.59
CA ASP A 161 4.80 -18.36 -1.94
C ASP A 161 5.12 -17.05 -1.23
N THR A 162 4.76 -15.93 -1.84
CA THR A 162 4.92 -14.58 -1.31
C THR A 162 3.59 -13.82 -1.45
N VAL A 163 3.18 -13.14 -0.38
CA VAL A 163 2.02 -12.23 -0.41
C VAL A 163 2.46 -10.83 -0.02
N VAL A 164 2.03 -9.85 -0.80
CA VAL A 164 2.30 -8.43 -0.57
C VAL A 164 0.99 -7.72 -0.27
N SER A 165 0.93 -6.97 0.84
CA SER A 165 -0.09 -5.95 1.06
C SER A 165 0.44 -4.64 0.49
N GLY A 166 -0.04 -4.27 -0.71
CA GLY A 166 0.52 -3.21 -1.55
C GLY A 166 -0.01 -1.83 -1.22
N CYS A 167 0.40 -1.21 -0.11
CA CYS A 167 -0.05 0.15 0.29
C CYS A 167 -1.59 0.26 0.41
N CYS A 168 -2.28 -0.79 0.80
CA CYS A 168 -3.74 -0.82 0.93
C CYS A 168 -4.21 -0.91 2.39
N LEU A 169 -3.41 -1.49 3.30
CA LEU A 169 -3.78 -1.72 4.69
C LEU A 169 -4.22 -0.44 5.42
N LEU A 170 -3.59 0.69 5.10
CA LEU A 170 -3.92 2.00 5.65
C LEU A 170 -5.32 2.50 5.25
N HIS A 171 -5.98 1.87 4.30
CA HIS A 171 -7.33 2.23 3.84
C HIS A 171 -8.39 1.23 4.28
N ILE A 172 -8.02 0.20 5.05
CA ILE A 172 -8.90 -0.89 5.44
C ILE A 172 -9.22 -0.78 6.93
N PRO A 173 -10.43 -0.32 7.33
CA PRO A 173 -10.80 -0.20 8.74
C PRO A 173 -10.69 -1.50 9.52
N ASN A 174 -11.03 -2.64 8.90
CA ASN A 174 -10.86 -3.97 9.48
C ASN A 174 -9.47 -4.55 9.14
N TYR A 175 -8.40 -3.77 9.45
CA TYR A 175 -7.02 -4.12 9.16
C TYR A 175 -6.55 -5.40 9.85
N GLU A 176 -7.09 -5.73 11.02
CA GLU A 176 -6.75 -6.97 11.75
C GLU A 176 -7.15 -8.21 10.95
N THR A 177 -8.34 -8.19 10.35
CA THR A 177 -8.81 -9.26 9.47
C THR A 177 -8.01 -9.28 8.16
N ALA A 178 -7.69 -8.11 7.58
CA ALA A 178 -6.87 -8.05 6.38
C ALA A 178 -5.44 -8.60 6.61
N ILE A 179 -4.83 -8.33 7.77
CA ILE A 179 -3.55 -8.93 8.18
C ILE A 179 -3.69 -10.46 8.30
N ALA A 180 -4.78 -10.94 8.92
CA ALA A 180 -5.03 -12.36 9.09
C ALA A 180 -5.18 -13.08 7.73
N GLU A 181 -5.96 -12.53 6.81
CA GLU A 181 -6.15 -13.06 5.45
C GLU A 181 -4.84 -13.04 4.65
N THR A 182 -4.09 -11.92 4.74
CA THR A 182 -2.75 -11.82 4.11
C THR A 182 -1.82 -12.95 4.59
N ALA A 183 -1.79 -13.20 5.91
CA ALA A 183 -1.01 -14.29 6.50
C ALA A 183 -1.56 -15.68 6.13
N ARG A 184 -2.89 -15.84 6.04
CA ARG A 184 -3.53 -17.13 5.73
C ARG A 184 -3.16 -17.61 4.34
N VAL A 185 -3.26 -16.75 3.34
CA VAL A 185 -3.01 -17.12 1.93
C VAL A 185 -1.52 -17.23 1.58
N ALA A 186 -0.63 -16.70 2.44
CA ALA A 186 0.81 -16.81 2.28
C ALA A 186 1.33 -18.20 2.72
N ARG A 187 2.27 -18.75 1.95
CA ARG A 187 3.01 -19.98 2.28
C ARG A 187 4.30 -19.67 3.04
N ASN A 188 5.10 -18.74 2.54
CA ASN A 188 6.46 -18.49 3.05
C ASN A 188 6.68 -17.06 3.52
N LEU A 189 6.39 -16.07 2.69
CA LEU A 189 6.74 -14.67 2.93
C LEU A 189 5.51 -13.77 2.86
N VAL A 190 5.53 -12.74 3.70
CA VAL A 190 4.55 -11.65 3.68
C VAL A 190 5.30 -10.32 3.71
N LEU A 191 4.99 -9.44 2.78
CA LEU A 191 5.50 -8.07 2.75
C LEU A 191 4.34 -7.08 2.97
N PHE A 192 4.33 -6.41 4.12
CA PHE A 192 3.49 -5.22 4.31
C PHE A 192 4.25 -4.02 3.78
N HIS A 193 3.86 -3.54 2.61
CA HIS A 193 4.58 -2.50 1.89
C HIS A 193 3.92 -1.13 2.07
N ARG A 194 4.70 -0.14 2.52
CA ARG A 194 4.26 1.24 2.71
C ARG A 194 3.14 1.37 3.76
N THR A 195 3.33 0.79 4.92
CA THR A 195 2.41 0.87 6.05
C THR A 195 2.81 2.03 6.96
N PRO A 196 1.94 3.01 7.20
CA PRO A 196 2.24 4.10 8.14
C PRO A 196 2.07 3.63 9.59
N LEU A 197 3.11 3.83 10.39
CA LEU A 197 3.15 3.47 11.80
C LEU A 197 3.38 4.68 12.69
N VAL A 198 2.68 4.76 13.82
CA VAL A 198 2.92 5.73 14.89
C VAL A 198 3.63 5.05 16.06
N ILE A 199 4.70 5.69 16.56
CA ILE A 199 5.55 5.16 17.62
C ILE A 199 5.09 5.72 18.97
N GLY A 200 4.89 4.83 19.96
CA GLY A 200 4.52 5.21 21.33
C GLY A 200 3.12 5.83 21.46
N ARG A 201 2.27 5.68 20.45
CA ARG A 201 0.91 6.22 20.41
C ARG A 201 -0.09 5.14 19.95
N PRO A 202 -1.39 5.28 20.28
CA PRO A 202 -2.43 4.42 19.74
C PRO A 202 -2.60 4.64 18.23
N THR A 203 -3.25 3.69 17.56
CA THR A 203 -3.66 3.83 16.16
C THR A 203 -4.45 5.12 15.95
N GLU A 204 -4.12 5.84 14.90
CA GLU A 204 -4.73 7.12 14.54
C GLU A 204 -5.44 6.97 13.19
N VAL A 205 -6.64 7.53 13.09
CA VAL A 205 -7.46 7.47 11.88
C VAL A 205 -7.70 8.88 11.38
N PHE A 206 -7.43 9.07 10.09
CA PHE A 206 -7.57 10.36 9.43
C PHE A 206 -8.49 10.25 8.23
N THR A 207 -9.08 11.38 7.83
CA THR A 207 -9.52 11.58 6.46
C THR A 207 -8.50 12.41 5.70
N LYS A 208 -8.36 12.14 4.41
CA LYS A 208 -7.53 12.93 3.51
C LYS A 208 -8.05 12.82 2.08
N VAL A 209 -7.65 13.74 1.22
CA VAL A 209 -7.97 13.67 -0.21
C VAL A 209 -6.83 12.98 -0.96
N ALA A 210 -7.17 11.90 -1.68
CA ALA A 210 -6.24 11.20 -2.57
C ALA A 210 -6.87 11.09 -3.97
N TYR A 211 -6.13 11.44 -5.00
CA TYR A 211 -6.61 11.42 -6.40
C TYR A 211 -7.94 12.14 -6.65
N GLY A 212 -8.22 13.19 -5.84
CA GLY A 212 -9.44 13.99 -5.94
C GLY A 212 -10.66 13.39 -5.25
N VAL A 213 -10.52 12.35 -4.46
CA VAL A 213 -11.57 11.78 -3.60
C VAL A 213 -11.15 11.79 -2.14
N GLU A 214 -12.12 11.96 -1.25
CA GLU A 214 -11.88 11.84 0.19
C GLU A 214 -11.75 10.35 0.55
N THR A 215 -10.73 10.01 1.33
CA THR A 215 -10.44 8.64 1.75
C THR A 215 -10.14 8.60 3.25
N ILE A 216 -10.29 7.41 3.84
CA ILE A 216 -9.78 7.13 5.18
C ILE A 216 -8.31 6.72 5.07
N GLU A 217 -7.52 7.13 6.07
CA GLU A 217 -6.13 6.69 6.22
C GLU A 217 -5.84 6.37 7.67
N ILE A 218 -5.32 5.17 7.91
CA ILE A 218 -5.08 4.60 9.23
C ILE A 218 -3.57 4.51 9.44
N HIS A 219 -3.07 5.18 10.47
CA HIS A 219 -1.70 5.05 10.92
C HIS A 219 -1.69 4.14 12.14
N LEU A 220 -1.19 2.94 11.97
CA LEU A 220 -1.27 1.90 12.99
C LEU A 220 -0.30 2.16 14.14
N SER A 221 -0.72 1.87 15.37
CA SER A 221 0.22 1.76 16.48
C SER A 221 1.29 0.73 16.13
N GLN A 222 2.57 1.11 16.19
CA GLN A 222 3.67 0.20 15.90
C GLN A 222 3.62 -1.05 16.79
N THR A 223 3.35 -0.87 18.09
CA THR A 223 3.25 -1.98 19.04
C THR A 223 2.12 -2.93 18.66
N LEU A 224 0.93 -2.39 18.36
CA LEU A 224 -0.22 -3.21 17.94
C LEU A 224 0.08 -3.94 16.62
N PHE A 225 0.67 -3.25 15.65
CA PHE A 225 0.98 -3.85 14.35
C PHE A 225 1.91 -5.07 14.51
N TYR A 226 3.03 -4.92 15.23
CA TYR A 226 3.95 -6.05 15.44
C TYR A 226 3.34 -7.17 16.29
N GLN A 227 2.47 -6.84 17.25
CA GLN A 227 1.71 -7.86 17.98
C GLN A 227 0.80 -8.66 17.05
N LEU A 228 0.03 -7.99 16.18
CA LEU A 228 -0.82 -8.66 15.20
C LEU A 228 -0.04 -9.57 14.26
N LEU A 229 1.17 -9.17 13.83
CA LEU A 229 2.03 -10.02 13.03
C LEU A 229 2.45 -11.29 13.80
N ALA A 230 2.89 -11.12 15.04
CA ALA A 230 3.30 -12.24 15.89
C ALA A 230 2.14 -13.22 16.16
N ASP A 231 0.94 -12.71 16.44
CA ASP A 231 -0.27 -13.52 16.67
C ASP A 231 -0.68 -14.35 15.43
N ARG A 232 -0.21 -13.96 14.25
CA ARG A 232 -0.42 -14.70 12.98
C ARG A 232 0.77 -15.55 12.56
N GLY A 233 1.73 -15.77 13.46
CA GLY A 233 2.93 -16.56 13.18
C GLY A 233 3.87 -15.91 12.16
N LEU A 234 3.81 -14.59 12.01
CA LEU A 234 4.67 -13.82 11.12
C LEU A 234 5.89 -13.29 11.89
N LYS A 235 7.07 -13.83 11.60
CA LYS A 235 8.33 -13.36 12.16
C LYS A 235 8.94 -12.30 11.24
N VAL A 236 9.15 -11.10 11.75
CA VAL A 236 9.82 -10.02 11.00
C VAL A 236 11.26 -10.44 10.69
N VAL A 237 11.65 -10.35 9.42
CA VAL A 237 13.01 -10.65 8.95
C VAL A 237 13.76 -9.41 8.48
N GLN A 238 13.04 -8.41 7.94
CA GLN A 238 13.64 -7.16 7.48
C GLN A 238 12.61 -6.03 7.49
N THR A 239 13.08 -4.82 7.75
CA THR A 239 12.29 -3.59 7.67
C THR A 239 13.02 -2.54 6.87
N ALA A 240 12.27 -1.67 6.19
CA ALA A 240 12.78 -0.47 5.53
C ALA A 240 11.85 0.70 5.85
N THR A 241 12.39 1.77 6.44
CA THR A 241 11.67 3.04 6.60
C THR A 241 11.87 3.85 5.33
N LEU A 242 10.76 4.18 4.67
CA LEU A 242 10.78 4.93 3.41
C LEU A 242 10.78 6.44 3.68
N THR A 243 9.81 6.89 4.46
CA THR A 243 9.65 8.33 4.72
C THR A 243 8.99 8.56 6.07
N THR A 244 9.05 9.80 6.53
CA THR A 244 8.32 10.27 7.72
C THR A 244 7.29 11.30 7.28
N GLU A 245 6.03 11.03 7.52
CA GLU A 245 4.92 11.93 7.26
C GLU A 245 4.58 12.75 8.51
N GLN A 246 4.24 14.02 8.31
CA GLN A 246 3.81 14.89 9.41
C GLN A 246 2.30 14.89 9.51
N THR A 247 1.77 14.46 10.65
CA THR A 247 0.34 14.47 10.96
C THR A 247 0.02 15.54 12.00
N PRO A 248 -1.25 15.90 12.23
CA PRO A 248 -1.63 16.83 13.31
C PRO A 248 -1.20 16.40 14.72
N ARG A 249 -0.89 15.10 14.92
CA ARG A 249 -0.45 14.55 16.21
C ARG A 249 1.05 14.29 16.30
N GLY A 250 1.79 14.56 15.23
CA GLY A 250 3.22 14.37 15.17
C GLY A 250 3.66 13.42 14.05
N PRO A 251 4.92 13.01 14.01
CA PRO A 251 5.46 12.19 12.92
C PRO A 251 4.86 10.78 12.90
N SER A 252 4.72 10.24 11.70
CA SER A 252 4.39 8.86 11.41
C SER A 252 5.39 8.32 10.40
N GLU A 253 5.94 7.13 10.64
CA GLU A 253 6.89 6.49 9.74
C GLU A 253 6.16 5.60 8.74
N VAL A 254 6.42 5.77 7.46
CA VAL A 254 5.95 4.85 6.42
C VAL A 254 7.01 3.76 6.23
N VAL A 255 6.65 2.54 6.61
CA VAL A 255 7.58 1.41 6.62
C VAL A 255 7.15 0.30 5.67
N SER A 256 8.13 -0.48 5.22
CA SER A 256 7.91 -1.78 4.58
C SER A 256 8.48 -2.85 5.47
N VAL A 257 7.66 -3.86 5.82
CA VAL A 257 8.02 -4.91 6.77
C VAL A 257 7.88 -6.26 6.09
N LEU A 258 9.02 -6.93 5.90
CA LEU A 258 9.07 -8.30 5.38
C LEU A 258 9.05 -9.29 6.54
N CYS A 259 8.13 -10.23 6.46
CA CYS A 259 7.96 -11.30 7.43
C CYS A 259 8.14 -12.67 6.78
N ARG A 260 8.64 -13.63 7.56
CA ARG A 260 8.59 -15.05 7.25
C ARG A 260 7.46 -15.69 8.04
N LYS A 261 6.64 -16.50 7.39
CA LYS A 261 5.63 -17.30 8.08
C LYS A 261 6.33 -18.44 8.82
N SER A 262 6.04 -18.61 10.10
CA SER A 262 6.51 -19.76 10.87
C SER A 262 5.95 -21.04 10.26
N GLU A 263 6.76 -22.09 10.16
CA GLU A 263 6.24 -23.40 9.79
C GLU A 263 5.19 -23.79 10.84
N SER A 264 4.00 -24.12 10.38
CA SER A 264 2.99 -24.70 11.27
C SER A 264 3.56 -26.02 11.77
N SER A 265 3.92 -26.08 13.05
CA SER A 265 4.19 -27.35 13.73
C SER A 265 2.86 -28.13 13.84
N TYR A 266 2.35 -28.63 12.72
CA TYR A 266 1.39 -29.71 12.75
C TYR A 266 2.20 -31.00 12.92
N GLY A 267 2.39 -31.39 14.21
CA GLY A 267 2.70 -32.72 14.61
C GLY A 267 1.42 -33.51 14.74
#